data_518d6f0001f9aacf7ee7356350105a63
#
_entry.id   518d6f0001f9aacf7ee7356350105a63
#
_cell.length_a   1.000
_cell.length_b   1.000
_cell.length_c   1.000
_cell.angle_alpha   90.00
_cell.angle_beta   90.00
_cell.angle_gamma   90.00
#
_symmetry.space_group_name_H-M   'P 1'
#
loop_
_entity.id
_entity.type
_entity.pdbx_description
1 polymer ?
#
loop_
_entity_poly.entity_id
_entity_poly.type
_entity_poly.pdbx_seq_one_letter_code
_entity_poly.pdbx_strand_id
1 'polypeptide(L)'
;MYRHKLLRKLYNYRPSEGEEQEALKETTAFVETYKDCFERSCPVGHLTGSAWIENFDGTKFLLSYHRKLKFWVQLGGHPEPGEHDILQVALREAKEESGLKSIVCLHPEIFDISIYRFSDGKEPPHLHFDINFLLKAVDPKETIKVSDESEDLRWFSEPPQYDGNQDVDNIFRMFNKWKQHQQRSL
;
A
#
# COMPACT_ATOMS: atom_id res chain seq x y z
N MET A 1 5.33 -21.68 1.95
CA MET A 1 5.04 -21.51 0.51
C MET A 1 4.88 -20.02 0.15
N TYR A 2 4.02 -19.25 0.81
CA TYR A 2 3.76 -17.83 0.50
C TYR A 2 4.96 -16.91 0.74
N ARG A 3 5.68 -17.04 1.85
CA ARG A 3 6.90 -16.28 2.15
C ARG A 3 7.97 -16.40 1.04
N HIS A 4 8.18 -17.60 0.48
CA HIS A 4 9.10 -17.77 -0.66
C HIS A 4 8.62 -17.09 -1.95
N LYS A 5 7.31 -17.03 -2.17
CA LYS A 5 6.75 -16.27 -3.31
C LYS A 5 7.02 -14.78 -3.15
N LEU A 6 6.83 -14.25 -1.93
CA LEU A 6 7.11 -12.86 -1.62
C LEU A 6 8.60 -12.54 -1.76
N LEU A 7 9.50 -13.36 -1.20
CA LEU A 7 10.95 -13.17 -1.35
C LEU A 7 11.37 -13.12 -2.82
N ARG A 8 10.80 -13.97 -3.68
CA ARG A 8 11.10 -13.92 -5.11
C ARG A 8 10.67 -12.59 -5.74
N LYS A 9 9.53 -12.02 -5.33
CA LYS A 9 9.11 -10.69 -5.80
C LYS A 9 10.05 -9.60 -5.30
N LEU A 10 10.43 -9.63 -4.02
CA LEU A 10 11.37 -8.68 -3.42
C LEU A 10 12.74 -8.71 -4.13
N TYR A 11 13.31 -9.88 -4.41
CA TYR A 11 14.58 -10.00 -5.14
C TYR A 11 14.53 -9.50 -6.59
N ASN A 12 13.37 -9.59 -7.23
CA ASN A 12 13.18 -9.13 -8.61
C ASN A 12 12.77 -7.65 -8.68
N TYR A 13 12.35 -7.08 -7.58
CA TYR A 13 11.90 -5.69 -7.53
C TYR A 13 13.05 -4.72 -7.79
N ARG A 14 12.72 -3.62 -8.47
CA ARG A 14 13.68 -2.54 -8.78
C ARG A 14 13.15 -1.26 -8.15
N PRO A 15 13.65 -0.89 -6.95
CA PRO A 15 13.20 0.29 -6.23
C PRO A 15 13.68 1.56 -6.93
N SER A 16 13.04 2.67 -6.62
CA SER A 16 13.62 4.01 -6.82
C SER A 16 14.84 4.18 -5.91
N GLU A 17 15.71 5.13 -6.22
CA GLU A 17 16.85 5.44 -5.36
C GLU A 17 16.40 6.05 -4.01
N GLY A 18 17.29 6.02 -3.02
CA GLY A 18 17.06 6.61 -1.71
C GLY A 18 16.27 5.70 -0.75
N GLU A 19 15.25 6.24 -0.10
CA GLU A 19 14.52 5.57 0.97
C GLU A 19 13.89 4.24 0.57
N GLU A 20 13.37 4.13 -0.64
CA GLU A 20 12.76 2.88 -1.09
C GLU A 20 13.80 1.75 -1.25
N GLN A 21 15.03 2.08 -1.62
CA GLN A 21 16.11 1.10 -1.71
C GLN A 21 16.45 0.51 -0.33
N GLU A 22 16.51 1.35 0.71
CA GLU A 22 16.70 0.90 2.09
C GLU A 22 15.47 0.12 2.59
N ALA A 23 14.25 0.58 2.29
CA ALA A 23 13.03 -0.13 2.63
C ALA A 23 12.96 -1.53 2.00
N LEU A 24 13.37 -1.68 0.74
CA LEU A 24 13.48 -3.00 0.09
C LEU A 24 14.47 -3.91 0.82
N LYS A 25 15.65 -3.40 1.16
CA LYS A 25 16.70 -4.16 1.85
C LYS A 25 16.22 -4.63 3.22
N GLU A 26 15.66 -3.73 4.02
CA GLU A 26 15.15 -4.03 5.36
C GLU A 26 13.95 -4.98 5.30
N THR A 27 12.99 -4.76 4.40
CA THR A 27 11.84 -5.65 4.20
C THR A 27 12.29 -7.05 3.78
N THR A 28 13.27 -7.15 2.89
CA THR A 28 13.81 -8.45 2.46
C THR A 28 14.44 -9.19 3.64
N ALA A 29 15.31 -8.52 4.41
CA ALA A 29 15.94 -9.09 5.59
C ALA A 29 14.92 -9.51 6.65
N PHE A 30 13.87 -8.70 6.86
CA PHE A 30 12.77 -9.01 7.76
C PHE A 30 12.04 -10.29 7.33
N VAL A 31 11.62 -10.39 6.06
CA VAL A 31 10.91 -11.56 5.53
C VAL A 31 11.80 -12.82 5.55
N GLU A 32 13.12 -12.69 5.36
CA GLU A 32 14.06 -13.80 5.49
C GLU A 32 14.17 -14.33 6.93
N THR A 33 14.20 -13.41 7.89
CA THR A 33 14.48 -13.70 9.29
C THR A 33 13.25 -14.22 10.03
N TYR A 34 12.10 -13.57 9.85
CA TYR A 34 10.90 -13.83 10.65
C TYR A 34 9.90 -14.70 9.89
N LYS A 35 9.64 -15.92 10.41
CA LYS A 35 8.68 -16.85 9.81
C LYS A 35 7.23 -16.38 9.95
N ASP A 36 6.97 -15.61 10.99
CA ASP A 36 5.72 -15.00 11.41
C ASP A 36 5.54 -13.56 10.89
N CYS A 37 6.27 -13.17 9.84
CA CYS A 37 6.27 -11.82 9.28
C CYS A 37 4.89 -11.32 8.81
N PHE A 38 3.91 -12.20 8.62
CA PHE A 38 2.53 -11.84 8.29
C PHE A 38 1.65 -11.62 9.54
N GLU A 39 2.13 -12.01 10.71
CA GLU A 39 1.33 -12.01 11.93
C GLU A 39 1.53 -10.73 12.73
N ARG A 40 0.45 -10.11 13.19
CA ARG A 40 0.51 -8.95 14.09
C ARG A 40 1.25 -9.22 15.41
N SER A 41 1.36 -10.48 15.81
CA SER A 41 2.08 -10.91 17.00
C SER A 41 3.59 -10.88 16.87
N CYS A 42 4.15 -10.69 15.67
CA CYS A 42 5.59 -10.57 15.48
C CYS A 42 6.11 -9.28 16.16
N PRO A 43 7.01 -9.39 17.15
CA PRO A 43 7.32 -8.26 18.05
C PRO A 43 8.13 -7.15 17.38
N VAL A 44 8.83 -7.43 16.27
CA VAL A 44 9.61 -6.44 15.51
C VAL A 44 8.69 -5.60 14.62
N GLY A 45 7.65 -6.24 14.08
CA GLY A 45 6.73 -5.65 13.12
C GLY A 45 6.11 -6.72 12.24
N HIS A 46 5.31 -6.30 11.26
CA HIS A 46 4.64 -7.21 10.35
C HIS A 46 4.42 -6.58 8.98
N LEU A 47 4.13 -7.45 8.00
CA LEU A 47 3.80 -7.01 6.65
C LEU A 47 2.41 -6.38 6.63
N THR A 48 2.26 -5.34 5.80
CA THR A 48 0.96 -4.78 5.39
C THR A 48 0.86 -4.80 3.86
N GLY A 49 -0.36 -4.86 3.35
CA GLY A 49 -0.62 -4.86 1.92
C GLY A 49 -1.45 -3.65 1.55
N SER A 50 -0.90 -2.78 0.70
CA SER A 50 -1.52 -1.53 0.30
C SER A 50 -1.69 -1.41 -1.21
N ALA A 51 -2.51 -0.46 -1.63
CA ALA A 51 -2.94 -0.30 -3.00
C ALA A 51 -2.86 1.15 -3.47
N TRP A 52 -2.13 1.37 -4.56
CA TRP A 52 -2.31 2.55 -5.40
C TRP A 52 -3.40 2.24 -6.42
N ILE A 53 -4.56 2.86 -6.27
CA ILE A 53 -5.75 2.53 -7.08
C ILE A 53 -5.98 3.64 -8.10
N GLU A 54 -5.86 3.33 -9.38
CA GLU A 54 -6.29 4.24 -10.44
C GLU A 54 -7.78 4.07 -10.78
N ASN A 55 -8.41 5.15 -11.22
CA ASN A 55 -9.79 5.10 -11.70
C ASN A 55 -9.90 4.47 -13.09
N PHE A 56 -11.14 4.27 -13.57
CA PHE A 56 -11.44 3.58 -14.82
C PHE A 56 -10.64 4.11 -16.04
N ASP A 57 -10.54 5.43 -16.19
CA ASP A 57 -9.85 6.05 -17.33
C ASP A 57 -8.35 6.32 -17.08
N GLY A 58 -7.82 5.96 -15.91
CA GLY A 58 -6.41 6.13 -15.56
C GLY A 58 -6.00 7.60 -15.37
N THR A 59 -6.92 8.51 -15.13
CA THR A 59 -6.63 9.95 -14.95
C THR A 59 -6.49 10.39 -13.51
N LYS A 60 -6.95 9.56 -12.56
CA LYS A 60 -6.96 9.86 -11.13
C LYS A 60 -6.56 8.63 -10.32
N PHE A 61 -6.08 8.89 -9.10
CA PHE A 61 -5.80 7.87 -8.10
C PHE A 61 -6.56 8.14 -6.81
N LEU A 62 -6.80 7.11 -6.02
CA LEU A 62 -7.62 7.15 -4.81
C LEU A 62 -6.73 7.29 -3.58
N LEU A 63 -7.06 8.23 -2.69
CA LEU A 63 -6.50 8.34 -1.36
C LEU A 63 -7.61 8.41 -0.32
N SER A 64 -7.26 7.94 0.88
CA SER A 64 -8.06 7.98 2.10
C SER A 64 -7.52 9.04 3.05
N TYR A 65 -8.40 9.91 3.61
CA TYR A 65 -8.05 10.75 4.73
C TYR A 65 -8.17 9.94 6.02
N HIS A 66 -7.02 9.44 6.48
CA HIS A 66 -6.97 8.45 7.55
C HIS A 66 -7.37 9.06 8.89
N ARG A 67 -8.35 8.45 9.58
CA ARG A 67 -8.97 8.97 10.81
C ARG A 67 -7.99 9.26 11.94
N LYS A 68 -6.97 8.41 12.13
CA LYS A 68 -5.96 8.56 13.19
C LYS A 68 -4.79 9.45 12.78
N LEU A 69 -4.30 9.30 11.54
CA LEU A 69 -3.13 10.02 11.05
C LEU A 69 -3.43 11.47 10.67
N LYS A 70 -4.68 11.77 10.30
CA LYS A 70 -5.15 13.11 9.92
C LYS A 70 -4.47 13.68 8.66
N PHE A 71 -4.09 12.80 7.74
CA PHE A 71 -3.62 13.16 6.40
C PHE A 71 -4.00 12.08 5.36
N TRP A 72 -3.81 12.41 4.08
CA TRP A 72 -4.15 11.55 2.97
C TRP A 72 -3.10 10.47 2.75
N VAL A 73 -3.53 9.21 2.69
CA VAL A 73 -2.69 8.03 2.48
C VAL A 73 -3.32 7.09 1.45
N GLN A 74 -2.53 6.17 0.92
CA GLN A 74 -3.03 5.04 0.13
C GLN A 74 -3.92 4.13 1.01
N LEU A 75 -4.79 3.35 0.36
CA LEU A 75 -5.60 2.35 1.04
C LEU A 75 -4.76 1.10 1.33
N GLY A 76 -5.04 0.42 2.43
CA GLY A 76 -4.34 -0.80 2.78
C GLY A 76 -4.41 -1.15 4.25
N GLY A 77 -3.97 -2.35 4.58
CA GLY A 77 -4.03 -2.83 5.95
C GLY A 77 -3.30 -4.14 6.16
N HIS A 78 -3.74 -4.84 7.17
CA HIS A 78 -3.05 -6.02 7.71
C HIS A 78 -3.61 -7.33 7.14
N PRO A 79 -2.75 -8.35 7.02
CA PRO A 79 -3.24 -9.70 6.82
C PRO A 79 -4.21 -10.13 7.93
N GLU A 80 -5.29 -10.80 7.56
CA GLU A 80 -6.13 -11.52 8.50
C GLU A 80 -5.47 -12.85 8.92
N PRO A 81 -5.88 -13.48 10.05
CA PRO A 81 -5.33 -14.76 10.47
C PRO A 81 -5.36 -15.82 9.37
N GLY A 82 -4.18 -16.31 8.97
CA GLY A 82 -4.02 -17.29 7.90
C GLY A 82 -3.93 -16.68 6.49
N GLU A 83 -4.01 -15.37 6.32
CA GLU A 83 -3.82 -14.68 5.07
C GLU A 83 -2.32 -14.37 4.87
N HIS A 84 -1.70 -15.01 3.88
CA HIS A 84 -0.25 -14.90 3.63
C HIS A 84 0.09 -14.43 2.20
N ASP A 85 -0.89 -14.08 1.39
CA ASP A 85 -0.68 -13.50 0.07
C ASP A 85 -0.93 -11.98 0.13
N ILE A 86 0.15 -11.22 0.19
CA ILE A 86 0.10 -9.77 0.42
C ILE A 86 -0.63 -9.00 -0.71
N LEU A 87 -0.64 -9.53 -1.94
CA LEU A 87 -1.47 -8.97 -3.01
C LEU A 87 -2.97 -9.16 -2.73
N GLN A 88 -3.35 -10.32 -2.17
CA GLN A 88 -4.76 -10.55 -1.80
C GLN A 88 -5.18 -9.67 -0.63
N VAL A 89 -4.27 -9.43 0.34
CA VAL A 89 -4.48 -8.42 1.40
C VAL A 89 -4.77 -7.05 0.79
N ALA A 90 -3.90 -6.54 -0.08
CA ALA A 90 -4.09 -5.25 -0.75
C ALA A 90 -5.40 -5.16 -1.53
N LEU A 91 -5.81 -6.24 -2.23
CA LEU A 91 -7.07 -6.30 -2.98
C LEU A 91 -8.29 -6.32 -2.06
N ARG A 92 -8.24 -7.03 -0.92
CA ARG A 92 -9.31 -7.06 0.07
C ARG A 92 -9.47 -5.69 0.72
N GLU A 93 -8.39 -5.13 1.26
CA GLU A 93 -8.39 -3.81 1.90
C GLU A 93 -8.87 -2.71 0.94
N ALA A 94 -8.38 -2.73 -0.31
CA ALA A 94 -8.83 -1.79 -1.33
C ALA A 94 -10.36 -1.81 -1.53
N LYS A 95 -10.99 -3.00 -1.51
CA LYS A 95 -12.44 -3.16 -1.66
C LYS A 95 -13.20 -2.75 -0.40
N GLU A 96 -12.72 -3.15 0.76
CA GLU A 96 -13.34 -2.86 2.07
C GLU A 96 -13.33 -1.37 2.36
N GLU A 97 -12.17 -0.72 2.21
CA GLU A 97 -12.04 0.71 2.51
C GLU A 97 -12.68 1.63 1.46
N SER A 98 -12.70 1.22 0.18
CA SER A 98 -13.30 2.04 -0.88
C SER A 98 -14.76 1.77 -1.15
N GLY A 99 -15.27 0.60 -0.77
CA GLY A 99 -16.59 0.12 -1.15
C GLY A 99 -16.74 -0.27 -2.63
N LEU A 100 -15.65 -0.19 -3.42
CA LEU A 100 -15.61 -0.62 -4.82
C LEU A 100 -15.53 -2.14 -4.91
N LYS A 101 -16.30 -2.75 -5.79
CA LYS A 101 -16.33 -4.20 -6.00
C LYS A 101 -15.48 -4.63 -7.19
N SER A 102 -15.42 -3.79 -8.22
CA SER A 102 -14.75 -4.06 -9.49
C SER A 102 -13.34 -3.47 -9.50
N ILE A 103 -12.47 -3.99 -8.61
CA ILE A 103 -11.04 -3.64 -8.55
C ILE A 103 -10.24 -4.83 -9.08
N VAL A 104 -9.31 -4.57 -10.00
CA VAL A 104 -8.37 -5.55 -10.55
C VAL A 104 -6.93 -5.13 -10.29
N CYS A 105 -6.05 -6.10 -10.21
CA CYS A 105 -4.60 -5.85 -10.18
C CYS A 105 -4.10 -5.64 -11.62
N LEU A 106 -3.43 -4.52 -11.88
CA LEU A 106 -2.84 -4.26 -13.20
C LEU A 106 -1.58 -5.10 -13.44
N HIS A 107 -0.75 -5.21 -12.42
CA HIS A 107 0.46 -6.04 -12.44
C HIS A 107 0.63 -6.74 -11.09
N PRO A 108 0.87 -8.06 -11.07
CA PRO A 108 1.03 -8.79 -9.83
C PRO A 108 2.36 -8.52 -9.11
N GLU A 109 3.25 -7.72 -9.73
CA GLU A 109 4.53 -7.34 -9.15
C GLU A 109 4.38 -6.17 -8.18
N ILE A 110 5.35 -6.00 -7.30
CA ILE A 110 5.39 -4.92 -6.32
C ILE A 110 5.47 -3.58 -7.05
N PHE A 111 4.64 -2.63 -6.64
CA PHE A 111 4.63 -1.27 -7.15
C PHE A 111 5.49 -0.33 -6.33
N ASP A 112 5.42 -0.43 -4.99
CA ASP A 112 6.21 0.39 -4.06
C ASP A 112 6.41 -0.34 -2.72
N ILE A 113 7.48 0.02 -2.00
CA ILE A 113 7.78 -0.50 -0.66
C ILE A 113 8.08 0.67 0.26
N SER A 114 7.45 0.65 1.44
CA SER A 114 7.67 1.64 2.49
C SER A 114 7.74 0.96 3.86
N ILE A 115 8.39 1.60 4.83
CA ILE A 115 8.42 1.13 6.22
C ILE A 115 7.93 2.26 7.11
N TYR A 116 6.94 1.97 7.94
CA TYR A 116 6.39 2.92 8.88
C TYR A 116 6.59 2.44 10.31
N ARG A 117 7.01 3.35 11.19
CA ARG A 117 6.98 3.09 12.63
C ARG A 117 5.58 3.42 13.15
N PHE A 118 4.88 2.38 13.58
CA PHE A 118 3.57 2.54 14.19
C PHE A 118 3.67 2.65 15.71
N SER A 119 2.93 3.59 16.30
CA SER A 119 2.76 3.74 17.74
C SER A 119 1.46 4.50 18.00
N ASP A 120 0.45 3.83 18.53
CA ASP A 120 -0.83 4.45 18.90
C ASP A 120 -1.01 4.58 20.43
N GLY A 121 0.02 4.26 21.19
CA GLY A 121 0.03 4.29 22.66
C GLY A 121 -0.70 3.12 23.32
N LYS A 122 -1.31 2.22 22.56
CA LYS A 122 -2.00 1.02 23.05
C LYS A 122 -1.15 -0.22 22.88
N GLU A 123 -0.38 -0.28 21.79
CA GLU A 123 0.56 -1.36 21.49
C GLU A 123 2.00 -0.85 21.58
N PRO A 124 2.99 -1.72 21.89
CA PRO A 124 4.40 -1.35 21.79
C PRO A 124 4.74 -0.83 20.39
N PRO A 125 5.63 0.17 20.25
CA PRO A 125 6.06 0.64 18.95
C PRO A 125 6.66 -0.51 18.11
N HIS A 126 6.16 -0.66 16.88
CA HIS A 126 6.59 -1.71 15.95
C HIS A 126 6.64 -1.18 14.52
N LEU A 127 7.19 -1.98 13.59
CA LEU A 127 7.32 -1.59 12.19
C LEU A 127 6.20 -2.22 11.35
N HIS A 128 5.63 -1.42 10.45
CA HIS A 128 4.84 -1.91 9.33
C HIS A 128 5.73 -1.93 8.08
N PHE A 129 5.94 -3.11 7.52
CA PHE A 129 6.63 -3.32 6.25
C PHE A 129 5.57 -3.35 5.15
N ASP A 130 5.34 -2.19 4.55
CA ASP A 130 4.22 -1.98 3.63
C ASP A 130 4.59 -2.28 2.18
N ILE A 131 3.82 -3.15 1.55
CA ILE A 131 4.00 -3.55 0.15
C ILE A 131 2.80 -3.10 -0.66
N ASN A 132 3.03 -2.17 -1.57
CA ASN A 132 2.01 -1.57 -2.41
C ASN A 132 1.91 -2.25 -3.77
N PHE A 133 0.67 -2.35 -4.28
CA PHE A 133 0.36 -2.85 -5.62
C PHE A 133 -0.42 -1.83 -6.43
N LEU A 134 -0.21 -1.83 -7.75
CA LEU A 134 -0.96 -0.98 -8.67
C LEU A 134 -2.27 -1.68 -9.07
N LEU A 135 -3.38 -1.11 -8.64
CA LEU A 135 -4.72 -1.61 -8.88
C LEU A 135 -5.53 -0.63 -9.75
N LYS A 136 -6.63 -1.10 -10.30
CA LYS A 136 -7.55 -0.30 -11.13
C LYS A 136 -8.99 -0.56 -10.79
N ALA A 137 -9.78 0.48 -10.59
CA ALA A 137 -11.23 0.42 -10.59
C ALA A 137 -11.74 0.35 -12.04
N VAL A 138 -12.42 -0.75 -12.42
CA VAL A 138 -12.76 -1.01 -13.83
C VAL A 138 -14.21 -0.70 -14.19
N ASP A 139 -15.09 -0.47 -13.23
CA ASP A 139 -16.48 -0.06 -13.48
C ASP A 139 -16.65 1.45 -13.24
N PRO A 140 -16.87 2.26 -14.31
CA PRO A 140 -17.04 3.70 -14.19
C PRO A 140 -18.33 4.12 -13.46
N LYS A 141 -19.25 3.19 -13.19
CA LYS A 141 -20.52 3.44 -12.51
C LYS A 141 -20.43 3.23 -10.99
N GLU A 142 -19.40 2.53 -10.53
CA GLU A 142 -19.19 2.36 -9.09
C GLU A 142 -18.79 3.67 -8.43
N THR A 143 -19.33 3.90 -7.24
CA THR A 143 -19.02 5.06 -6.42
C THR A 143 -18.27 4.63 -5.17
N ILE A 144 -17.24 5.39 -4.80
CA ILE A 144 -16.49 5.19 -3.54
C ILE A 144 -17.40 5.46 -2.34
N LYS A 145 -17.15 4.71 -1.26
CA LYS A 145 -17.83 4.85 0.03
C LYS A 145 -16.80 4.91 1.13
N VAL A 146 -16.89 5.94 1.94
CA VAL A 146 -15.99 6.12 3.09
C VAL A 146 -16.24 4.99 4.09
N SER A 147 -15.18 4.30 4.51
CA SER A 147 -15.21 3.27 5.56
C SER A 147 -15.14 3.90 6.96
N ASP A 148 -15.31 3.09 8.01
CA ASP A 148 -15.20 3.56 9.40
C ASP A 148 -13.76 3.95 9.78
N GLU A 149 -12.75 3.52 9.03
CA GLU A 149 -11.34 3.83 9.26
C GLU A 149 -10.93 5.19 8.71
N SER A 150 -11.72 5.74 7.78
CA SER A 150 -11.47 7.00 7.08
C SER A 150 -12.44 8.09 7.51
N GLU A 151 -12.04 9.35 7.36
CA GLU A 151 -12.92 10.52 7.48
C GLU A 151 -13.39 10.99 6.11
N ASP A 152 -12.58 10.74 5.07
CA ASP A 152 -12.89 11.12 3.68
C ASP A 152 -12.16 10.18 2.72
N LEU A 153 -12.65 10.11 1.50
CA LEU A 153 -12.09 9.30 0.41
C LEU A 153 -12.26 10.07 -0.89
N ARG A 154 -11.16 10.31 -1.61
CA ARG A 154 -11.21 11.14 -2.85
C ARG A 154 -10.31 10.62 -3.95
N TRP A 155 -10.78 10.87 -5.17
CA TRP A 155 -10.00 10.74 -6.39
C TRP A 155 -9.18 12.02 -6.63
N PHE A 156 -7.86 11.86 -6.78
CA PHE A 156 -6.91 12.95 -7.03
C PHE A 156 -6.29 12.80 -8.42
N SER A 157 -6.06 13.90 -9.12
CA SER A 157 -5.24 13.95 -10.34
C SER A 157 -3.78 14.35 -10.06
N GLU A 158 -3.55 14.99 -8.93
CA GLU A 158 -2.25 15.40 -8.38
C GLU A 158 -2.25 15.15 -6.87
N PRO A 159 -1.10 14.90 -6.22
CA PRO A 159 -1.05 14.75 -4.77
C PRO A 159 -1.62 15.97 -4.05
N PRO A 160 -2.36 15.77 -2.96
CA PRO A 160 -2.85 16.88 -2.15
C PRO A 160 -1.69 17.65 -1.49
N GLN A 161 -1.97 18.85 -1.04
CA GLN A 161 -1.00 19.61 -0.23
C GLN A 161 -0.90 19.00 1.16
N TYR A 162 0.34 18.88 1.65
CA TYR A 162 0.66 18.44 2.99
C TYR A 162 1.33 19.59 3.75
N ASP A 163 1.22 19.61 5.07
CA ASP A 163 1.73 20.72 5.91
C ASP A 163 3.24 20.61 6.23
N GLY A 164 3.92 19.59 5.70
CA GLY A 164 5.35 19.37 5.89
C GLY A 164 5.72 18.61 7.17
N ASN A 165 4.74 18.22 7.99
CA ASN A 165 4.97 17.44 9.22
C ASN A 165 4.65 15.94 9.05
N GLN A 166 4.12 15.56 7.89
CA GLN A 166 3.78 14.17 7.56
C GLN A 166 4.90 13.54 6.75
N ASP A 167 5.17 12.27 7.03
CA ASP A 167 6.02 11.43 6.19
C ASP A 167 5.18 10.91 5.01
N VAL A 168 5.24 11.63 3.89
CA VAL A 168 4.43 11.38 2.70
C VAL A 168 5.26 11.24 1.42
N ASP A 169 6.56 11.08 1.56
CA ASP A 169 7.48 10.95 0.41
C ASP A 169 7.13 9.75 -0.45
N ASN A 170 6.58 8.69 0.15
CA ASN A 170 6.04 7.54 -0.54
C ASN A 170 4.87 7.90 -1.47
N ILE A 171 3.99 8.84 -1.10
CA ILE A 171 2.86 9.27 -1.94
C ILE A 171 3.37 9.97 -3.20
N PHE A 172 4.35 10.87 -3.07
CA PHE A 172 4.96 11.53 -4.22
C PHE A 172 5.74 10.55 -5.09
N ARG A 173 6.45 9.59 -4.49
CA ARG A 173 7.19 8.54 -5.19
C ARG A 173 6.22 7.66 -5.99
N MET A 174 5.14 7.16 -5.38
CA MET A 174 4.11 6.36 -6.05
C MET A 174 3.41 7.13 -7.17
N PHE A 175 3.10 8.42 -6.95
CA PHE A 175 2.55 9.27 -7.99
C PHE A 175 3.48 9.37 -9.21
N ASN A 176 4.77 9.60 -9.01
CA ASN A 176 5.76 9.67 -10.09
C ASN A 176 5.87 8.35 -10.86
N LYS A 177 5.89 7.20 -10.16
CA LYS A 177 5.87 5.88 -10.77
C LYS A 177 4.60 5.63 -11.58
N TRP A 178 3.46 6.01 -11.05
CA TRP A 178 2.18 5.89 -11.74
C TRP A 178 2.16 6.73 -13.02
N LYS A 179 2.64 7.97 -12.99
CA LYS A 179 2.76 8.83 -14.19
C LYS A 179 3.68 8.20 -15.25
N GLN A 180 4.80 7.60 -14.85
CA GLN A 180 5.68 6.87 -15.76
C GLN A 180 5.01 5.63 -16.35
N HIS A 181 4.22 4.89 -15.55
CA HIS A 181 3.45 3.75 -16.03
C HIS A 181 2.44 4.18 -17.09
N GLN A 182 1.70 5.26 -16.87
CA GLN A 182 0.74 5.81 -17.83
C GLN A 182 1.40 6.14 -19.18
N GLN A 183 2.59 6.75 -19.16
CA GLN A 183 3.33 7.10 -20.38
C GLN A 183 3.80 5.90 -21.20
N ARG A 184 4.03 4.74 -20.55
CA ARG A 184 4.46 3.50 -21.23
C ARG A 184 3.31 2.69 -21.79
N SER A 185 2.09 3.00 -21.37
CA SER A 185 0.86 2.29 -21.77
C SER A 185 0.14 2.96 -22.94
N LEU A 186 0.65 4.12 -23.42
CA LEU A 186 0.24 4.86 -24.62
C LEU A 186 1.11 4.48 -25.81
#